data_ab208073081c34339cc01e0bdd998a09
#
_entry.id   ab208073081c34339cc01e0bdd998a09
#
_cell.length_a   1.000
_cell.length_b   1.000
_cell.length_c   1.000
_cell.angle_alpha   90.00
_cell.angle_beta   90.00
_cell.angle_gamma   90.00
#
_symmetry.space_group_name_H-M   'P 1'
#
loop_
_entity.id
_entity.type
_entity.pdbx_description
1 polymer ?
#
loop_
_entity_poly.entity_id
_entity_poly.type
_entity_poly.pdbx_seq_one_letter_code
_entity_poly.pdbx_strand_id
1 'polypeptide(L)'
;MVRAQTLELELLPGARSLLAAHRRGLPQRDDLCGAFCGALALQAAGIDSYDGEQVDQDAVALAAGSVISARPDPRHLPQGARSRRDYRLTPPLIEDATASGTTPAGLVRAVEQISDSALAAIPLAGPWSTSALAGLFDLAGAVPRPLTIVANVATRHLWGAKATAARLLDYLLDGIQDGPPADWDVGHFVCLIGRVQGPGGTLYGVADTYPSIGSGGVHAQPADRLVLALQRPRMPPGGLIVIASAEDAAPLHDGAGTLGLREGAWDNGTVLPEMLA
;
A
#
# COMPACT_ATOMS: atom_id res chain seq x y z
N MET A 1 -3.56 1.27 -42.26
CA MET A 1 -4.15 2.16 -41.24
C MET A 1 -3.55 1.77 -39.90
N VAL A 2 -2.71 2.61 -39.30
CA VAL A 2 -2.22 2.42 -37.93
C VAL A 2 -3.42 2.70 -37.03
N ARG A 3 -3.93 1.70 -36.32
CA ARG A 3 -4.92 1.94 -35.25
C ARG A 3 -4.24 2.82 -34.21
N ALA A 4 -4.82 3.97 -33.90
CA ALA A 4 -4.39 4.77 -32.78
C ALA A 4 -4.51 3.88 -31.53
N GLN A 5 -3.36 3.57 -30.90
CA GLN A 5 -3.33 2.83 -29.64
C GLN A 5 -3.72 3.82 -28.55
N THR A 6 -4.85 3.56 -27.89
CA THR A 6 -5.35 4.44 -26.82
C THR A 6 -4.85 3.91 -25.49
N LEU A 7 -4.23 4.79 -24.69
CA LEU A 7 -3.93 4.52 -23.29
C LEU A 7 -5.06 5.12 -22.44
N GLU A 8 -5.56 4.34 -21.51
CA GLU A 8 -6.64 4.74 -20.60
C GLU A 8 -6.09 4.92 -19.19
N LEU A 9 -6.13 6.15 -18.67
CA LEU A 9 -5.74 6.48 -17.30
C LEU A 9 -6.99 6.55 -16.42
N GLU A 10 -6.99 5.77 -15.36
CA GLU A 10 -8.03 5.77 -14.34
C GLU A 10 -7.39 5.98 -12.96
N LEU A 11 -7.82 7.01 -12.25
CA LEU A 11 -7.44 7.26 -10.87
C LEU A 11 -8.55 6.77 -9.94
N LEU A 12 -8.18 6.18 -8.81
CA LEU A 12 -9.13 5.84 -7.77
C LEU A 12 -9.80 7.10 -7.19
N PRO A 13 -11.07 7.00 -6.76
CA PRO A 13 -11.73 8.08 -6.04
C PRO A 13 -10.88 8.52 -4.83
N GLY A 14 -10.58 9.81 -4.71
CA GLY A 14 -9.73 10.34 -3.64
C GLY A 14 -8.22 10.29 -3.90
N ALA A 15 -7.74 9.72 -5.00
CA ALA A 15 -6.29 9.61 -5.29
C ALA A 15 -5.54 10.95 -5.23
N ARG A 16 -6.19 12.06 -5.63
CA ARG A 16 -5.57 13.40 -5.54
C ARG A 16 -5.36 13.85 -4.10
N SER A 17 -6.33 13.61 -3.22
CA SER A 17 -6.23 13.91 -1.78
C SER A 17 -5.16 13.05 -1.13
N LEU A 18 -5.12 11.74 -1.47
CA LEU A 18 -4.09 10.83 -1.02
C LEU A 18 -2.68 11.30 -1.43
N LEU A 19 -2.48 11.69 -2.69
CA LEU A 19 -1.19 12.20 -3.17
C LEU A 19 -0.80 13.53 -2.51
N ALA A 20 -1.77 14.38 -2.16
CA ALA A 20 -1.50 15.60 -1.39
C ALA A 20 -1.04 15.27 0.04
N ALA A 21 -1.72 14.35 0.73
CA ALA A 21 -1.31 13.84 2.04
C ALA A 21 0.07 13.17 1.98
N HIS A 22 0.29 12.32 0.98
CA HIS A 22 1.56 11.62 0.73
C HIS A 22 2.74 12.58 0.65
N ARG A 23 2.66 13.65 -0.14
CA ARG A 23 3.74 14.65 -0.26
C ARG A 23 4.05 15.37 1.05
N ARG A 24 3.03 15.57 1.92
CA ARG A 24 3.23 16.20 3.24
C ARG A 24 3.82 15.23 4.26
N GLY A 25 3.45 13.94 4.18
CA GLY A 25 3.85 12.92 5.15
C GLY A 25 5.24 12.33 4.93
N LEU A 26 5.76 12.37 3.69
CA LEU A 26 7.06 11.76 3.33
C LEU A 26 8.26 12.33 4.09
N PRO A 27 9.26 11.47 4.34
CA PRO A 27 9.25 10.01 4.26
C PRO A 27 8.68 9.36 5.51
N GLN A 28 8.39 8.04 5.44
CA GLN A 28 8.05 7.27 6.64
C GLN A 28 9.20 7.31 7.67
N ARG A 29 8.87 7.05 8.95
CA ARG A 29 9.84 6.64 9.96
C ARG A 29 10.10 5.14 9.86
N ASP A 30 11.24 4.69 10.34
CA ASP A 30 11.65 3.29 10.24
C ASP A 30 10.55 2.37 10.79
N ASP A 31 10.32 1.25 10.10
CA ASP A 31 9.34 0.22 10.42
C ASP A 31 7.84 0.64 10.35
N LEU A 32 7.52 1.88 9.99
CA LEU A 32 6.15 2.41 10.03
C LEU A 32 5.46 2.48 8.65
N CYS A 33 5.83 1.67 7.66
CA CYS A 33 5.21 1.73 6.32
C CYS A 33 3.69 1.52 6.34
N GLY A 34 3.19 0.56 7.13
CA GLY A 34 1.75 0.32 7.27
C GLY A 34 1.04 1.47 7.96
N ALA A 35 1.58 1.95 9.07
CA ALA A 35 1.03 3.09 9.79
C ALA A 35 1.06 4.40 8.96
N PHE A 36 2.12 4.59 8.17
CA PHE A 36 2.19 5.69 7.20
C PHE A 36 1.05 5.63 6.19
N CYS A 37 0.82 4.46 5.56
CA CYS A 37 -0.29 4.27 4.63
C CYS A 37 -1.66 4.49 5.28
N GLY A 38 -1.84 4.05 6.52
CA GLY A 38 -3.07 4.30 7.30
C GLY A 38 -3.29 5.78 7.57
N ALA A 39 -2.26 6.52 7.96
CA ALA A 39 -2.33 7.96 8.15
C ALA A 39 -2.71 8.70 6.85
N LEU A 40 -2.15 8.27 5.71
CA LEU A 40 -2.53 8.82 4.40
C LEU A 40 -4.01 8.59 4.08
N ALA A 41 -4.53 7.39 4.36
CA ALA A 41 -5.93 7.05 4.12
C ALA A 41 -6.88 7.92 4.96
N LEU A 42 -6.58 8.07 6.25
CA LEU A 42 -7.33 8.93 7.17
C LEU A 42 -7.33 10.40 6.71
N GLN A 43 -6.14 10.95 6.43
CA GLN A 43 -5.99 12.33 5.95
C GLN A 43 -6.65 12.55 4.58
N ALA A 44 -6.61 11.57 3.67
CA ALA A 44 -7.28 11.65 2.38
C ALA A 44 -8.81 11.67 2.51
N ALA A 45 -9.34 11.07 3.57
CA ALA A 45 -10.76 11.11 3.96
C ALA A 45 -11.13 12.37 4.77
N GLY A 46 -10.17 13.26 5.05
CA GLY A 46 -10.39 14.50 5.81
C GLY A 46 -10.29 14.34 7.32
N ILE A 47 -9.72 13.22 7.82
CA ILE A 47 -9.52 12.98 9.25
C ILE A 47 -8.07 13.35 9.60
N ASP A 48 -7.87 14.60 9.98
CA ASP A 48 -6.55 15.17 10.28
C ASP A 48 -6.23 15.20 11.78
N SER A 49 -7.22 14.96 12.66
CA SER A 49 -7.06 14.95 14.12
C SER A 49 -7.89 13.84 14.78
N TYR A 50 -7.38 13.31 15.91
CA TYR A 50 -8.03 12.34 16.76
C TYR A 50 -7.68 12.66 18.22
N ASP A 51 -8.67 12.75 19.11
CA ASP A 51 -8.50 13.16 20.51
C ASP A 51 -7.69 14.46 20.71
N GLY A 52 -7.83 15.41 19.78
CA GLY A 52 -7.12 16.69 19.80
C GLY A 52 -5.68 16.64 19.30
N GLU A 53 -5.17 15.45 18.95
CA GLU A 53 -3.83 15.22 18.43
C GLU A 53 -3.87 15.08 16.90
N GLN A 54 -2.75 15.43 16.24
CA GLN A 54 -2.61 15.25 14.80
C GLN A 54 -2.58 13.77 14.43
N VAL A 55 -3.37 13.38 13.42
CA VAL A 55 -3.31 12.06 12.80
C VAL A 55 -2.10 12.01 11.86
N ASP A 56 -1.04 11.36 12.33
CA ASP A 56 0.18 11.08 11.58
C ASP A 56 0.54 9.59 11.68
N GLN A 57 1.66 9.19 11.08
CA GLN A 57 2.12 7.80 11.12
C GLN A 57 2.38 7.28 12.54
N ASP A 58 2.77 8.15 13.49
CA ASP A 58 3.02 7.73 14.87
C ASP A 58 1.72 7.47 15.63
N ALA A 59 0.71 8.32 15.45
CA ALA A 59 -0.61 8.12 16.05
C ALA A 59 -1.24 6.80 15.54
N VAL A 60 -1.15 6.56 14.22
CA VAL A 60 -1.64 5.30 13.63
C VAL A 60 -0.81 4.10 14.10
N ALA A 61 0.51 4.23 14.20
CA ALA A 61 1.38 3.16 14.68
C ALA A 61 1.02 2.73 16.11
N LEU A 62 0.76 3.70 16.98
CA LEU A 62 0.39 3.42 18.36
C LEU A 62 -0.99 2.74 18.44
N ALA A 63 -1.99 3.24 17.72
CA ALA A 63 -3.34 2.65 17.66
C ALA A 63 -3.32 1.24 17.04
N ALA A 64 -2.46 1.01 16.03
CA ALA A 64 -2.30 -0.28 15.38
C ALA A 64 -1.55 -1.32 16.25
N GLY A 65 -0.86 -0.89 17.30
CA GLY A 65 0.07 -1.74 18.03
C GLY A 65 1.29 -2.11 17.18
N SER A 66 1.79 -1.17 16.38
CA SER A 66 3.03 -1.38 15.63
C SER A 66 4.22 -1.54 16.57
N VAL A 67 5.21 -2.30 16.11
CA VAL A 67 6.48 -2.49 16.82
C VAL A 67 7.63 -2.06 15.94
N ILE A 68 8.68 -1.50 16.54
CA ILE A 68 9.85 -1.03 15.81
C ILE A 68 11.10 -1.79 16.24
N SER A 69 12.05 -1.94 15.33
CA SER A 69 13.30 -2.61 15.63
C SER A 69 14.15 -1.81 16.61
N ALA A 70 14.65 -2.48 17.67
CA ALA A 70 15.66 -1.90 18.56
C ALA A 70 16.97 -1.61 17.82
N ARG A 71 17.27 -2.42 16.78
CA ARG A 71 18.48 -2.31 15.95
C ARG A 71 18.09 -2.21 14.48
N PRO A 72 17.98 -1.00 13.92
CA PRO A 72 17.63 -0.82 12.52
C PRO A 72 18.67 -1.50 11.61
N ASP A 73 18.17 -2.21 10.60
CA ASP A 73 19.01 -2.81 9.57
C ASP A 73 19.00 -1.90 8.32
N PRO A 74 20.14 -1.33 7.91
CA PRO A 74 20.21 -0.50 6.71
C PRO A 74 19.76 -1.22 5.43
N ARG A 75 19.77 -2.56 5.40
CA ARG A 75 19.27 -3.37 4.28
C ARG A 75 17.75 -3.32 4.13
N HIS A 76 17.04 -2.90 5.18
CA HIS A 76 15.59 -2.67 5.14
C HIS A 76 15.21 -1.32 4.54
N LEU A 77 16.19 -0.49 4.16
CA LEU A 77 15.95 0.79 3.50
C LEU A 77 16.24 0.67 1.99
N PRO A 78 15.42 1.29 1.13
CA PRO A 78 15.72 1.34 -0.30
C PRO A 78 16.91 2.27 -0.57
N GLN A 79 17.55 2.08 -1.73
CA GLN A 79 18.69 2.91 -2.12
C GLN A 79 18.35 4.41 -2.08
N GLY A 80 19.18 5.20 -1.43
CA GLY A 80 19.01 6.65 -1.29
C GLY A 80 18.11 7.08 -0.13
N ALA A 81 17.45 6.16 0.56
CA ALA A 81 16.73 6.46 1.79
C ALA A 81 17.70 6.60 2.99
N ARG A 82 17.27 7.32 3.99
CA ARG A 82 17.95 7.47 5.27
C ARG A 82 17.04 6.99 6.39
N SER A 83 17.63 6.33 7.39
CA SER A 83 16.94 5.94 8.62
C SER A 83 16.34 7.18 9.30
N ARG A 84 15.10 7.06 9.75
CA ARG A 84 14.35 8.07 10.50
C ARG A 84 13.78 7.46 11.77
N ARG A 85 14.34 7.83 12.89
CA ARG A 85 13.94 7.38 14.24
C ARG A 85 13.45 8.52 15.13
N ASP A 86 13.08 9.61 14.50
CA ASP A 86 12.51 10.80 15.14
C ASP A 86 11.01 10.63 15.43
N TYR A 87 10.65 9.53 16.10
CA TYR A 87 9.26 9.23 16.48
C TYR A 87 8.73 10.28 17.45
N ARG A 88 7.56 10.81 17.18
CA ARG A 88 6.82 11.68 18.11
C ARG A 88 6.21 10.85 19.25
N LEU A 89 5.66 9.71 18.90
CA LEU A 89 5.14 8.68 19.82
C LEU A 89 5.91 7.39 19.55
N THR A 90 6.69 6.93 20.52
CA THR A 90 7.56 5.77 20.32
C THR A 90 6.82 4.45 20.49
N PRO A 91 6.68 3.64 19.43
CA PRO A 91 6.12 2.29 19.54
C PRO A 91 7.02 1.36 20.36
N PRO A 92 6.50 0.20 20.84
CA PRO A 92 7.30 -0.80 21.51
C PRO A 92 8.47 -1.29 20.66
N LEU A 93 9.61 -1.60 21.32
CA LEU A 93 10.82 -2.08 20.68
C LEU A 93 10.89 -3.60 20.68
N ILE A 94 11.39 -4.17 19.56
CA ILE A 94 11.73 -5.59 19.47
C ILE A 94 13.15 -5.79 18.95
N GLU A 95 13.79 -6.90 19.33
CA GLU A 95 15.17 -7.22 18.91
C GLU A 95 15.20 -7.76 17.47
N ASP A 96 14.21 -8.55 17.04
CA ASP A 96 14.15 -9.10 15.70
C ASP A 96 13.56 -8.09 14.71
N ALA A 97 14.44 -7.44 13.95
CA ALA A 97 14.05 -6.46 12.94
C ALA A 97 13.16 -7.05 11.82
N THR A 98 13.18 -8.37 11.60
CA THR A 98 12.36 -9.00 10.55
C THR A 98 10.88 -9.12 10.97
N ALA A 99 10.61 -9.03 12.26
CA ALA A 99 9.28 -9.08 12.84
C ALA A 99 8.72 -7.69 13.22
N SER A 100 9.48 -6.61 12.93
CA SER A 100 9.03 -5.23 13.14
C SER A 100 8.00 -4.79 12.09
N GLY A 101 7.23 -3.76 12.42
CA GLY A 101 6.27 -3.16 11.51
C GLY A 101 4.86 -3.05 12.07
N THR A 102 3.88 -3.06 11.18
CA THR A 102 2.45 -2.97 11.46
C THR A 102 1.77 -4.25 10.96
N THR A 103 0.93 -4.89 11.78
CA THR A 103 0.12 -6.02 11.32
C THR A 103 -1.08 -5.53 10.50
N PRO A 104 -1.58 -6.31 9.51
CA PRO A 104 -2.81 -5.95 8.79
C PRO A 104 -4.01 -5.76 9.72
N ALA A 105 -4.20 -6.65 10.70
CA ALA A 105 -5.27 -6.54 11.70
C ALA A 105 -5.13 -5.28 12.56
N GLY A 106 -3.90 -4.92 12.95
CA GLY A 106 -3.62 -3.70 13.69
C GLY A 106 -3.96 -2.45 12.87
N LEU A 107 -3.60 -2.44 11.59
CA LEU A 107 -3.92 -1.33 10.69
C LEU A 107 -5.43 -1.14 10.53
N VAL A 108 -6.18 -2.25 10.35
CA VAL A 108 -7.66 -2.22 10.30
C VAL A 108 -8.22 -1.57 11.56
N ARG A 109 -7.84 -2.09 12.75
CA ARG A 109 -8.30 -1.51 14.03
C ARG A 109 -7.99 -0.03 14.16
N ALA A 110 -6.76 0.38 13.83
CA ALA A 110 -6.33 1.77 13.95
C ALA A 110 -7.16 2.71 13.07
N VAL A 111 -7.41 2.32 11.82
CA VAL A 111 -8.23 3.13 10.89
C VAL A 111 -9.64 3.27 11.41
N GLU A 112 -10.30 2.19 11.81
CA GLU A 112 -11.67 2.21 12.31
C GLU A 112 -11.79 2.97 13.64
N GLN A 113 -10.84 2.77 14.56
CA GLN A 113 -10.80 3.48 15.84
C GLN A 113 -10.62 5.00 15.64
N ILE A 114 -9.61 5.41 14.85
CA ILE A 114 -9.28 6.83 14.65
C ILE A 114 -10.38 7.55 13.87
N SER A 115 -11.07 6.85 12.98
CA SER A 115 -12.19 7.40 12.23
C SER A 115 -13.53 7.34 12.98
N ASP A 116 -13.56 6.84 14.20
CA ASP A 116 -14.81 6.56 14.95
C ASP A 116 -15.79 5.73 14.09
N SER A 117 -15.25 4.73 13.40
CA SER A 117 -15.99 3.86 12.47
C SER A 117 -16.66 4.57 11.28
N ALA A 118 -16.30 5.83 10.99
CA ALA A 118 -16.73 6.50 9.77
C ALA A 118 -16.11 5.88 8.51
N LEU A 119 -14.93 5.24 8.66
CA LEU A 119 -14.31 4.43 7.63
C LEU A 119 -14.37 2.95 8.01
N ALA A 120 -14.61 2.10 7.01
CA ALA A 120 -14.41 0.67 7.08
C ALA A 120 -13.08 0.31 6.42
N ALA A 121 -12.30 -0.56 7.07
CA ALA A 121 -11.06 -1.08 6.54
C ALA A 121 -11.24 -2.57 6.24
N ILE A 122 -11.35 -2.94 4.97
CA ILE A 122 -11.69 -4.27 4.47
C ILE A 122 -10.40 -5.00 4.09
N PRO A 123 -9.88 -5.93 4.92
CA PRO A 123 -8.71 -6.71 4.59
C PRO A 123 -9.06 -7.84 3.63
N LEU A 124 -8.35 -7.92 2.52
CA LEU A 124 -8.56 -8.90 1.45
C LEU A 124 -7.29 -9.73 1.25
N ALA A 125 -7.46 -11.03 1.28
CA ALA A 125 -6.41 -12.01 0.98
C ALA A 125 -6.70 -12.71 -0.36
N GLY A 126 -5.62 -13.18 -1.04
CA GLY A 126 -5.71 -13.91 -2.30
C GLY A 126 -6.51 -15.21 -2.26
N PRO A 127 -6.64 -15.88 -3.41
CA PRO A 127 -5.61 -15.96 -4.46
C PRO A 127 -5.56 -14.72 -5.36
N TRP A 128 -4.35 -14.16 -5.53
CA TRP A 128 -4.13 -12.99 -6.37
C TRP A 128 -3.93 -13.39 -7.83
N SER A 129 -4.64 -12.71 -8.73
CA SER A 129 -4.47 -12.78 -10.17
C SER A 129 -4.62 -11.39 -10.78
N THR A 130 -4.17 -11.20 -12.02
CA THR A 130 -4.35 -9.93 -12.73
C THR A 130 -5.82 -9.59 -12.93
N SER A 131 -6.67 -10.60 -13.15
CA SER A 131 -8.12 -10.41 -13.27
C SER A 131 -8.78 -10.04 -11.94
N ALA A 132 -8.40 -10.68 -10.83
CA ALA A 132 -8.92 -10.32 -9.51
C ALA A 132 -8.51 -8.89 -9.12
N LEU A 133 -7.25 -8.51 -9.40
CA LEU A 133 -6.76 -7.16 -9.15
C LEU A 133 -7.50 -6.13 -10.03
N ALA A 134 -7.68 -6.42 -11.32
CA ALA A 134 -8.43 -5.55 -12.23
C ALA A 134 -9.89 -5.37 -11.77
N GLY A 135 -10.58 -6.47 -11.46
CA GLY A 135 -11.95 -6.42 -10.96
C GLY A 135 -12.09 -5.65 -9.65
N LEU A 136 -11.10 -5.74 -8.74
CA LEU A 136 -11.10 -4.94 -7.52
C LEU A 136 -10.97 -3.44 -7.82
N PHE A 137 -10.17 -3.06 -8.83
CA PHE A 137 -10.07 -1.67 -9.28
C PHE A 137 -11.34 -1.18 -9.93
N ASP A 138 -12.06 -2.04 -10.69
CA ASP A 138 -13.38 -1.73 -11.26
C ASP A 138 -14.41 -1.46 -10.14
N LEU A 139 -14.44 -2.32 -9.12
CA LEU A 139 -15.29 -2.14 -7.95
C LEU A 139 -14.97 -0.85 -7.20
N ALA A 140 -13.69 -0.62 -6.92
CA ALA A 140 -13.21 0.57 -6.22
C ALA A 140 -13.46 1.85 -7.02
N GLY A 141 -13.30 1.82 -8.35
CA GLY A 141 -13.58 2.95 -9.26
C GLY A 141 -15.06 3.32 -9.32
N ALA A 142 -15.96 2.39 -9.04
CA ALA A 142 -17.40 2.62 -9.01
C ALA A 142 -17.90 3.27 -7.70
N VAL A 143 -17.06 3.30 -6.67
CA VAL A 143 -17.42 3.93 -5.38
C VAL A 143 -17.44 5.45 -5.54
N PRO A 144 -18.51 6.13 -5.06
CA PRO A 144 -18.65 7.57 -5.29
C PRO A 144 -17.78 8.44 -4.37
N ARG A 145 -17.37 7.90 -3.21
CA ARG A 145 -16.59 8.62 -2.19
C ARG A 145 -15.10 8.27 -2.28
N PRO A 146 -14.22 9.12 -1.72
CA PRO A 146 -12.80 8.80 -1.61
C PRO A 146 -12.55 7.46 -0.92
N LEU A 147 -11.66 6.66 -1.51
CA LEU A 147 -11.16 5.44 -0.91
C LEU A 147 -9.64 5.32 -1.08
N THR A 148 -9.04 4.43 -0.32
CA THR A 148 -7.61 4.09 -0.41
C THR A 148 -7.45 2.59 -0.44
N ILE A 149 -6.62 2.08 -1.34
CA ILE A 149 -6.18 0.69 -1.34
C ILE A 149 -4.75 0.65 -0.82
N VAL A 150 -4.55 0.01 0.33
CA VAL A 150 -3.24 -0.24 0.92
C VAL A 150 -2.81 -1.66 0.57
N ALA A 151 -1.63 -1.82 -0.04
CA ALA A 151 -1.08 -3.09 -0.47
C ALA A 151 0.10 -3.51 0.40
N ASN A 152 0.09 -4.75 0.91
CA ASN A 152 1.23 -5.37 1.57
C ASN A 152 1.95 -6.30 0.59
N VAL A 153 3.11 -5.89 0.13
CA VAL A 153 3.85 -6.49 -0.97
C VAL A 153 5.24 -6.99 -0.57
N ALA A 154 5.82 -7.90 -1.34
CA ALA A 154 7.24 -8.20 -1.31
C ALA A 154 7.95 -7.38 -2.40
N THR A 155 8.78 -6.42 -2.00
CA THR A 155 9.39 -5.44 -2.92
C THR A 155 10.29 -6.08 -3.97
N ARG A 156 10.91 -7.23 -3.69
CA ARG A 156 11.75 -7.99 -4.63
C ARG A 156 11.08 -8.36 -5.95
N HIS A 157 9.75 -8.37 -6.00
CA HIS A 157 8.98 -8.74 -7.19
C HIS A 157 8.52 -7.53 -8.01
N LEU A 158 8.69 -6.33 -7.48
CA LEU A 158 8.39 -5.09 -8.18
C LEU A 158 9.51 -4.72 -9.16
N TRP A 159 9.19 -3.95 -10.18
CA TRP A 159 10.21 -3.26 -10.94
C TRP A 159 10.89 -2.21 -10.06
N GLY A 160 12.21 -2.09 -10.19
CA GLY A 160 12.98 -1.10 -9.46
C GLY A 160 12.59 0.33 -9.83
N ALA A 161 12.91 1.24 -8.94
CA ALA A 161 12.52 2.65 -9.01
C ALA A 161 13.04 3.41 -10.26
N LYS A 162 13.97 2.82 -10.99
CA LYS A 162 14.59 3.41 -12.20
C LYS A 162 13.90 3.01 -13.51
N ALA A 163 12.67 2.47 -13.44
CA ALA A 163 11.87 2.23 -14.65
C ALA A 163 11.66 3.54 -15.42
N THR A 164 12.17 3.60 -16.63
CA THR A 164 12.05 4.78 -17.48
C THR A 164 10.66 4.85 -18.12
N ALA A 165 10.22 6.07 -18.53
CA ALA A 165 8.97 6.22 -19.25
C ALA A 165 8.92 5.35 -20.53
N ALA A 166 10.04 5.18 -21.22
CA ALA A 166 10.13 4.31 -22.40
C ALA A 166 9.77 2.85 -22.03
N ARG A 167 10.34 2.30 -20.95
CA ARG A 167 10.04 0.92 -20.48
C ARG A 167 8.59 0.76 -20.07
N LEU A 168 8.00 1.77 -19.42
CA LEU A 168 6.58 1.75 -19.06
C LEU A 168 5.69 1.76 -20.32
N LEU A 169 6.07 2.53 -21.34
CA LEU A 169 5.37 2.56 -22.63
C LEU A 169 5.54 1.24 -23.40
N ASP A 170 6.75 0.67 -23.47
CA ASP A 170 7.01 -0.64 -24.08
C ASP A 170 6.13 -1.73 -23.46
N TYR A 171 5.95 -1.70 -22.13
CA TYR A 171 5.03 -2.63 -21.47
C TYR A 171 3.56 -2.36 -21.82
N LEU A 172 3.12 -1.09 -21.77
CA LEU A 172 1.73 -0.72 -22.05
C LEU A 172 1.31 -1.01 -23.50
N LEU A 173 2.22 -0.83 -24.45
CA LEU A 173 1.92 -0.95 -25.88
C LEU A 173 2.13 -2.38 -26.38
N ASP A 174 3.22 -3.02 -25.96
CA ASP A 174 3.72 -4.27 -26.54
C ASP A 174 3.82 -5.44 -25.54
N GLY A 175 3.54 -5.19 -24.26
CA GLY A 175 3.62 -6.22 -23.20
C GLY A 175 5.05 -6.62 -22.84
N ILE A 176 6.06 -5.79 -23.17
CA ILE A 176 7.47 -6.10 -22.91
C ILE A 176 7.75 -6.02 -21.41
N GLN A 177 8.11 -7.15 -20.80
CA GLN A 177 8.32 -7.27 -19.35
C GLN A 177 9.80 -7.09 -18.92
N ASP A 178 10.63 -6.50 -19.75
CA ASP A 178 12.03 -6.22 -19.49
C ASP A 178 12.18 -4.91 -18.67
N GLY A 179 11.82 -4.97 -17.39
CA GLY A 179 11.96 -3.87 -16.44
C GLY A 179 13.21 -4.00 -15.56
N PRO A 180 13.61 -2.91 -14.88
CA PRO A 180 14.75 -2.94 -13.99
C PRO A 180 14.51 -3.91 -12.82
N PRO A 181 15.56 -4.59 -12.32
CA PRO A 181 15.45 -5.43 -11.14
C PRO A 181 15.04 -4.61 -9.92
N ALA A 182 14.43 -5.28 -8.95
CA ALA A 182 14.06 -4.66 -7.69
C ALA A 182 15.27 -4.05 -6.96
N ASP A 183 15.05 -2.91 -6.31
CA ASP A 183 16.12 -2.20 -5.60
C ASP A 183 16.38 -2.76 -4.20
N TRP A 184 15.41 -3.49 -3.62
CA TRP A 184 15.47 -4.01 -2.25
C TRP A 184 14.52 -5.20 -2.06
N ASP A 185 14.61 -5.87 -0.90
CA ASP A 185 13.89 -7.13 -0.63
C ASP A 185 13.35 -7.14 0.80
N VAL A 186 12.14 -6.60 0.97
CA VAL A 186 11.43 -6.57 2.27
C VAL A 186 9.94 -6.75 2.06
N GLY A 187 9.23 -7.10 3.14
CA GLY A 187 7.79 -6.90 3.23
C GLY A 187 7.47 -5.42 3.41
N HIS A 188 6.55 -4.87 2.62
CA HIS A 188 6.34 -3.43 2.60
C HIS A 188 4.87 -3.07 2.35
N PHE A 189 4.41 -1.99 2.98
CA PHE A 189 3.10 -1.42 2.70
C PHE A 189 3.22 -0.19 1.81
N VAL A 190 2.36 -0.11 0.81
CA VAL A 190 2.24 1.00 -0.14
C VAL A 190 0.77 1.32 -0.43
N CYS A 191 0.47 2.50 -0.94
CA CYS A 191 -0.88 2.83 -1.42
C CYS A 191 -0.97 2.69 -2.94
N LEU A 192 -2.07 2.13 -3.44
CA LEU A 192 -2.39 2.09 -4.86
C LEU A 192 -3.29 3.29 -5.20
N ILE A 193 -3.01 3.99 -6.31
CA ILE A 193 -3.64 5.27 -6.63
C ILE A 193 -4.45 5.28 -7.94
N GLY A 194 -4.32 4.23 -8.74
CA GLY A 194 -4.98 4.15 -10.04
C GLY A 194 -4.27 3.19 -10.97
N ARG A 195 -4.68 3.19 -12.24
CA ARG A 195 -4.08 2.33 -13.27
C ARG A 195 -4.02 3.04 -14.62
N VAL A 196 -3.11 2.58 -15.46
CA VAL A 196 -3.05 2.92 -16.89
C VAL A 196 -3.18 1.62 -17.66
N GLN A 197 -4.14 1.55 -18.57
CA GLN A 197 -4.36 0.39 -19.43
C GLN A 197 -3.89 0.69 -20.84
N GLY A 198 -3.22 -0.28 -21.44
CA GLY A 198 -2.81 -0.28 -22.83
C GLY A 198 -3.02 -1.65 -23.47
N PRO A 199 -2.84 -1.78 -24.80
CA PRO A 199 -3.02 -3.04 -25.50
C PRO A 199 -2.08 -4.14 -25.05
N GLY A 200 -0.88 -3.80 -24.52
CA GLY A 200 0.12 -4.74 -24.05
C GLY A 200 -0.03 -5.12 -22.57
N GLY A 201 -0.73 -4.30 -21.77
CA GLY A 201 -0.90 -4.59 -20.34
C GLY A 201 -1.41 -3.42 -19.51
N THR A 202 -1.46 -3.64 -18.20
CA THR A 202 -1.92 -2.66 -17.21
C THR A 202 -0.80 -2.31 -16.24
N LEU A 203 -0.55 -1.01 -16.05
CA LEU A 203 0.30 -0.49 -15.00
C LEU A 203 -0.56 0.04 -13.84
N TYR A 204 -0.20 -0.30 -12.62
CA TYR A 204 -0.80 0.26 -11.40
C TYR A 204 0.10 1.34 -10.81
N GLY A 205 -0.49 2.49 -10.53
CA GLY A 205 0.18 3.59 -9.84
C GLY A 205 0.34 3.30 -8.36
N VAL A 206 1.54 3.51 -7.85
CA VAL A 206 1.92 3.27 -6.45
C VAL A 206 2.39 4.58 -5.83
N ALA A 207 1.86 4.92 -4.66
CA ALA A 207 2.41 5.91 -3.75
C ALA A 207 3.17 5.15 -2.64
N ASP A 208 4.50 5.18 -2.75
CA ASP A 208 5.43 4.53 -1.84
C ASP A 208 5.80 5.45 -0.68
N THR A 209 6.26 4.89 0.39
CA THR A 209 6.56 5.60 1.64
C THR A 209 7.94 6.28 1.66
N TYR A 210 8.75 6.04 0.61
CA TYR A 210 10.08 6.63 0.45
C TYR A 210 10.17 7.51 -0.80
N PRO A 211 10.58 8.80 -0.68
CA PRO A 211 10.71 9.70 -1.83
C PRO A 211 11.85 9.34 -2.76
N SER A 212 12.78 8.47 -2.35
CA SER A 212 13.87 7.96 -3.19
C SER A 212 13.41 6.96 -4.25
N ILE A 213 12.18 6.42 -4.13
CA ILE A 213 11.59 5.48 -5.08
C ILE A 213 10.77 6.25 -6.13
N GLY A 214 10.99 5.99 -7.40
CA GLY A 214 10.26 6.63 -8.50
C GLY A 214 10.43 8.14 -8.54
N SER A 215 9.34 8.88 -8.73
CA SER A 215 9.31 10.33 -8.73
C SER A 215 8.70 10.85 -7.43
N GLY A 216 9.54 11.14 -6.43
CA GLY A 216 9.07 11.62 -5.12
C GLY A 216 8.16 10.62 -4.41
N GLY A 217 8.47 9.33 -4.47
CA GLY A 217 7.69 8.25 -3.88
C GLY A 217 6.55 7.73 -4.77
N VAL A 218 6.42 8.23 -6.00
CA VAL A 218 5.37 7.75 -6.93
C VAL A 218 6.02 7.00 -8.09
N HIS A 219 5.53 5.79 -8.34
CA HIS A 219 6.00 4.94 -9.45
C HIS A 219 4.86 4.09 -10.01
N ALA A 220 5.11 3.35 -11.07
CA ALA A 220 4.15 2.45 -11.70
C ALA A 220 4.68 1.02 -11.75
N GLN A 221 3.80 0.04 -11.56
CA GLN A 221 4.14 -1.37 -11.55
C GLN A 221 3.26 -2.17 -12.52
N PRO A 222 3.85 -3.09 -13.33
CA PRO A 222 3.08 -4.02 -14.13
C PRO A 222 2.15 -4.88 -13.29
N ALA A 223 0.98 -5.20 -13.85
CA ALA A 223 -0.05 -5.97 -13.17
C ALA A 223 0.47 -7.33 -12.64
N ASP A 224 1.20 -8.07 -13.47
CA ASP A 224 1.79 -9.36 -13.13
C ASP A 224 2.85 -9.24 -12.02
N ARG A 225 3.65 -8.17 -12.02
CA ARG A 225 4.63 -7.89 -10.98
C ARG A 225 3.97 -7.56 -9.64
N LEU A 226 2.92 -6.74 -9.67
CA LEU A 226 2.16 -6.41 -8.47
C LEU A 226 1.46 -7.65 -7.90
N VAL A 227 0.87 -8.49 -8.75
CA VAL A 227 0.27 -9.77 -8.34
C VAL A 227 1.30 -10.68 -7.69
N LEU A 228 2.49 -10.85 -8.29
CA LEU A 228 3.55 -11.65 -7.71
C LEU A 228 4.05 -11.07 -6.38
N ALA A 229 4.13 -9.74 -6.29
CA ALA A 229 4.49 -9.04 -5.06
C ALA A 229 3.47 -9.22 -3.94
N LEU A 230 2.16 -9.34 -4.26
CA LEU A 230 1.08 -9.67 -3.32
C LEU A 230 1.11 -11.14 -2.90
N GLN A 231 1.45 -12.06 -3.80
CA GLN A 231 1.59 -13.50 -3.49
C GLN A 231 2.75 -13.77 -2.53
N ARG A 232 3.79 -12.94 -2.55
CA ARG A 232 4.97 -12.99 -1.66
C ARG A 232 5.61 -14.39 -1.57
N PRO A 233 6.02 -15.03 -2.67
CA PRO A 233 6.67 -16.34 -2.62
C PRO A 233 7.86 -16.31 -1.64
N ARG A 234 7.92 -17.28 -0.71
CA ARG A 234 8.94 -17.45 0.34
C ARG A 234 8.88 -16.44 1.49
N MET A 235 7.80 -15.67 1.61
CA MET A 235 7.51 -14.80 2.74
C MET A 235 6.09 -15.10 3.25
N PRO A 236 5.72 -14.68 4.47
CA PRO A 236 4.32 -14.69 4.88
C PRO A 236 3.44 -13.97 3.85
N PRO A 237 2.20 -14.43 3.59
CA PRO A 237 1.36 -13.90 2.52
C PRO A 237 1.14 -12.40 2.61
N GLY A 238 0.91 -11.77 1.47
CA GLY A 238 0.50 -10.37 1.36
C GLY A 238 -0.99 -10.25 1.10
N GLY A 239 -1.47 -9.01 1.04
CA GLY A 239 -2.87 -8.72 0.80
C GLY A 239 -3.11 -7.25 0.53
N LEU A 240 -4.38 -6.90 0.40
CA LEU A 240 -4.84 -5.52 0.24
C LEU A 240 -5.79 -5.16 1.39
N ILE A 241 -5.77 -3.91 1.81
CA ILE A 241 -6.79 -3.33 2.69
C ILE A 241 -7.48 -2.22 1.90
N VAL A 242 -8.77 -2.38 1.62
CA VAL A 242 -9.59 -1.32 1.02
C VAL A 242 -10.18 -0.49 2.16
N ILE A 243 -9.82 0.78 2.22
CA ILE A 243 -10.31 1.73 3.23
C ILE A 243 -11.27 2.68 2.53
N ALA A 244 -12.53 2.64 2.90
CA ALA A 244 -13.61 3.41 2.29
C ALA A 244 -14.57 3.93 3.37
N SER A 245 -15.50 4.83 3.00
CA SER A 245 -16.61 5.18 3.88
C SER A 245 -17.36 3.92 4.33
N ALA A 246 -17.76 3.84 5.59
CA ALA A 246 -18.56 2.72 6.10
C ALA A 246 -19.86 2.50 5.29
N GLU A 247 -20.41 3.56 4.70
CA GLU A 247 -21.60 3.49 3.84
C GLU A 247 -21.33 2.76 2.50
N ASP A 248 -20.07 2.75 2.04
CA ASP A 248 -19.67 2.12 0.79
C ASP A 248 -19.09 0.70 1.01
N ALA A 249 -19.02 0.22 2.25
CA ALA A 249 -18.38 -1.04 2.59
C ALA A 249 -19.10 -2.27 2.01
N ALA A 250 -20.44 -2.33 2.13
CA ALA A 250 -21.22 -3.51 1.73
C ALA A 250 -21.00 -3.92 0.26
N PRO A 251 -21.10 -3.03 -0.75
CA PRO A 251 -20.84 -3.42 -2.14
C PRO A 251 -19.38 -3.82 -2.39
N LEU A 252 -18.42 -3.31 -1.62
CA LEU A 252 -17.02 -3.71 -1.71
C LEU A 252 -16.80 -5.12 -1.15
N HIS A 253 -17.42 -5.46 -0.02
CA HIS A 253 -17.42 -6.82 0.57
C HIS A 253 -17.99 -7.84 -0.42
N ASP A 254 -19.24 -7.60 -0.88
CA ASP A 254 -19.94 -8.51 -1.79
C ASP A 254 -19.16 -8.69 -3.09
N GLY A 255 -18.66 -7.58 -3.66
CA GLY A 255 -17.90 -7.59 -4.89
C GLY A 255 -16.59 -8.35 -4.76
N ALA A 256 -15.83 -8.18 -3.68
CA ALA A 256 -14.57 -8.89 -3.45
C ALA A 256 -14.78 -10.41 -3.42
N GLY A 257 -15.87 -10.89 -2.79
CA GLY A 257 -16.24 -12.31 -2.79
C GLY A 257 -16.46 -12.87 -4.19
N THR A 258 -17.09 -12.10 -5.10
CA THR A 258 -17.31 -12.51 -6.49
C THR A 258 -16.02 -12.62 -7.30
N LEU A 259 -14.96 -11.94 -6.89
CA LEU A 259 -13.62 -12.01 -7.49
C LEU A 259 -12.79 -13.18 -6.94
N GLY A 260 -13.35 -14.00 -6.04
CA GLY A 260 -12.66 -15.09 -5.37
C GLY A 260 -11.66 -14.63 -4.30
N LEU A 261 -11.70 -13.35 -3.91
CA LEU A 261 -10.92 -12.84 -2.81
C LEU A 261 -11.57 -13.21 -1.46
N ARG A 262 -10.74 -13.43 -0.47
CA ARG A 262 -11.21 -13.79 0.88
C ARG A 262 -11.04 -12.59 1.79
N GLU A 263 -12.10 -12.22 2.46
CA GLU A 263 -12.03 -11.25 3.53
C GLU A 263 -11.36 -11.85 4.76
N GLY A 264 -10.50 -11.10 5.39
CA GLY A 264 -9.79 -11.47 6.60
C GLY A 264 -8.35 -10.95 6.60
N ALA A 265 -7.89 -10.52 7.76
CA ALA A 265 -6.50 -10.14 7.96
C ALA A 265 -5.59 -11.37 7.83
N TRP A 266 -4.41 -11.15 7.27
CA TRP A 266 -3.38 -12.18 7.11
C TRP A 266 -2.23 -11.91 8.08
N ASP A 267 -1.48 -12.96 8.40
CA ASP A 267 -0.21 -12.83 9.10
C ASP A 267 0.88 -12.39 8.09
N ASN A 268 1.44 -11.21 8.28
CA ASN A 268 2.51 -10.68 7.43
C ASN A 268 3.92 -10.88 8.02
N GLY A 269 4.03 -11.59 9.14
CA GLY A 269 5.27 -11.85 9.85
C GLY A 269 5.63 -10.82 10.93
N THR A 270 4.82 -9.78 11.12
CA THR A 270 5.01 -8.80 12.20
C THR A 270 4.42 -9.34 13.51
N VAL A 271 5.15 -9.22 14.61
CA VAL A 271 4.66 -9.63 15.93
C VAL A 271 3.70 -8.60 16.52
N LEU A 272 2.78 -9.08 17.36
CA LEU A 272 1.89 -8.22 18.14
C LEU A 272 2.54 -7.89 19.50
N PRO A 273 2.37 -6.65 20.03
CA PRO A 273 2.92 -6.25 21.33
C PRO A 273 2.51 -7.17 22.49
N GLU A 274 1.30 -7.71 22.44
CA GLU A 274 0.75 -8.63 23.45
C GLU A 274 1.54 -9.95 23.54
N MET A 275 2.29 -10.31 22.50
CA MET A 275 3.17 -11.48 22.49
C MET A 275 4.57 -11.19 23.08
N LEU A 276 4.84 -9.94 23.47
CA LEU A 276 6.12 -9.50 24.04
C LEU A 276 6.09 -9.39 25.57
N ALA A 277 4.92 -9.67 26.20
CA ALA A 277 4.68 -9.55 27.64
C ALA A 277 5.07 -10.81 28.43
#